data_f0632d72a137ea83142b6b17d8bc5e64
#
_entry.id   f0632d72a137ea83142b6b17d8bc5e64
#
_cell.length_a   1.000
_cell.length_b   1.000
_cell.length_c   1.000
_cell.angle_alpha   90.00
_cell.angle_beta   90.00
_cell.angle_gamma   90.00
#
_symmetry.space_group_name_H-M   'P 1'
#
loop_
_entity.id
_entity.type
_entity.pdbx_description
1 polymer ?
#
loop_
_entity_poly.entity_id
_entity_poly.type
_entity_poly.pdbx_seq_one_letter_code
_entity_poly.pdbx_strand_id
1 'polypeptide(L)'
;MFSLPQPFISQWAITDSVIDHYGHVNNVAYVKQIETTAWLHSNALGLSIEQYQAIDRGMAIRTHALQYHQPLHLGEQVHCATWITQCDGKATLTRQFEMYSEQKSTIVFSATTEFVCIALSSGKIRRMPELFRDAYLPAVLAPEQPSVAVK
;
A
#
# COMPACT_ATOMS: atom_id res chain seq x y z
N MET A 1 2.39 8.55 15.21
CA MET A 1 1.80 7.26 14.80
C MET A 1 2.61 6.64 13.66
N PHE A 2 2.62 7.22 12.49
CA PHE A 2 3.34 6.67 11.33
C PHE A 2 4.67 7.37 11.09
N SER A 3 5.60 6.68 10.39
CA SER A 3 6.95 7.19 10.11
C SER A 3 6.98 8.30 9.04
N LEU A 4 5.95 8.37 8.17
CA LEU A 4 5.84 9.35 7.10
C LEU A 4 4.55 10.17 7.26
N PRO A 5 4.55 11.43 6.75
CA PRO A 5 3.37 12.28 6.83
C PRO A 5 2.33 11.95 5.76
N GLN A 6 1.10 12.43 5.97
CA GLN A 6 0.00 12.41 5.00
C GLN A 6 -0.33 11.03 4.42
N PRO A 7 -0.46 9.97 5.25
CA PRO A 7 -0.85 8.66 4.74
C PRO A 7 -2.29 8.64 4.28
N PHE A 8 -2.59 7.75 3.31
CA PHE A 8 -3.93 7.23 3.15
C PHE A 8 -4.13 6.13 4.19
N ILE A 9 -5.23 6.16 4.94
CA ILE A 9 -5.49 5.23 6.04
C ILE A 9 -6.77 4.47 5.80
N SER A 10 -6.73 3.15 6.00
CA SER A 10 -7.90 2.28 6.14
C SER A 10 -7.90 1.63 7.51
N GLN A 11 -9.06 1.15 7.94
CA GLN A 11 -9.24 0.52 9.24
C GLN A 11 -9.36 -0.99 9.08
N TRP A 12 -8.79 -1.74 10.01
CA TRP A 12 -8.86 -3.19 10.04
C TRP A 12 -9.14 -3.68 11.47
N ALA A 13 -10.32 -4.26 11.66
CA ALA A 13 -10.70 -4.90 12.91
C ALA A 13 -10.33 -6.38 12.84
N ILE A 14 -9.56 -6.86 13.81
CA ILE A 14 -9.11 -8.26 13.82
C ILE A 14 -10.23 -9.14 14.37
N THR A 15 -10.72 -10.04 13.53
CA THR A 15 -11.78 -11.02 13.84
C THR A 15 -11.24 -12.43 13.79
N ASP A 16 -12.04 -13.41 14.28
CA ASP A 16 -11.68 -14.84 14.30
C ASP A 16 -11.24 -15.39 12.94
N SER A 17 -11.78 -14.84 11.85
CA SER A 17 -11.55 -15.36 10.50
C SER A 17 -10.09 -15.33 10.05
N VAL A 18 -9.26 -14.50 10.68
CA VAL A 18 -7.84 -14.33 10.33
C VAL A 18 -6.90 -14.89 11.39
N ILE A 19 -7.42 -15.45 12.46
CA ILE A 19 -6.61 -16.02 13.56
C ILE A 19 -6.23 -17.46 13.21
N ASP A 20 -4.93 -17.77 13.32
CA ASP A 20 -4.39 -19.11 13.10
C ASP A 20 -4.39 -19.94 14.40
N HIS A 21 -3.86 -21.16 14.31
CA HIS A 21 -3.81 -22.08 15.45
C HIS A 21 -2.81 -21.67 16.54
N TYR A 22 -1.96 -20.68 16.29
CA TYR A 22 -1.09 -20.07 17.32
C TYR A 22 -1.81 -18.97 18.10
N GLY A 23 -3.05 -18.63 17.75
CA GLY A 23 -3.79 -17.52 18.37
C GLY A 23 -3.40 -16.14 17.87
N HIS A 24 -2.68 -16.06 16.77
CA HIS A 24 -2.25 -14.81 16.14
C HIS A 24 -2.88 -14.65 14.75
N VAL A 25 -2.93 -13.42 14.28
CA VAL A 25 -3.30 -13.17 12.87
C VAL A 25 -2.31 -13.91 11.96
N ASN A 26 -2.85 -14.68 11.02
CA ASN A 26 -2.00 -15.44 10.11
C ASN A 26 -1.25 -14.49 9.15
N ASN A 27 -0.05 -14.90 8.75
CA ASN A 27 0.87 -14.05 7.97
C ASN A 27 0.28 -13.57 6.64
N VAL A 28 -0.56 -14.37 6.01
CA VAL A 28 -1.19 -14.06 4.71
C VAL A 28 -2.23 -12.95 4.84
N ALA A 29 -2.90 -12.86 5.99
CA ALA A 29 -3.93 -11.85 6.23
C ALA A 29 -3.37 -10.42 6.15
N TYR A 30 -2.14 -10.21 6.59
CA TYR A 30 -1.47 -8.91 6.47
C TYR A 30 -1.29 -8.49 5.01
N VAL A 31 -0.86 -9.41 4.16
CA VAL A 31 -0.66 -9.16 2.73
C VAL A 31 -1.99 -8.84 2.04
N LYS A 32 -3.04 -9.59 2.38
CA LYS A 32 -4.39 -9.30 1.87
C LYS A 32 -4.85 -7.90 2.29
N GLN A 33 -4.55 -7.49 3.52
CA GLN A 33 -4.95 -6.19 4.03
C GLN A 33 -4.20 -5.05 3.37
N ILE A 34 -2.90 -5.19 3.09
CA ILE A 34 -2.19 -4.14 2.34
C ILE A 34 -2.69 -4.04 0.91
N GLU A 35 -3.05 -5.14 0.27
CA GLU A 35 -3.67 -5.12 -1.05
C GLU A 35 -5.01 -4.37 -1.01
N THR A 36 -5.85 -4.66 -0.03
CA THR A 36 -7.12 -3.95 0.18
C THR A 36 -6.89 -2.45 0.36
N THR A 37 -5.92 -2.07 1.19
CA THR A 37 -5.59 -0.66 1.45
C THR A 37 -5.09 0.04 0.18
N ALA A 38 -4.26 -0.62 -0.61
CA ALA A 38 -3.78 -0.08 -1.88
C ALA A 38 -4.93 0.19 -2.86
N TRP A 39 -5.88 -0.73 -2.98
CA TRP A 39 -7.06 -0.55 -3.84
C TRP A 39 -7.97 0.57 -3.35
N LEU A 40 -8.20 0.68 -2.05
CA LEU A 40 -8.98 1.77 -1.48
C LEU A 40 -8.33 3.12 -1.79
N HIS A 41 -7.01 3.20 -1.69
CA HIS A 41 -6.28 4.42 -2.05
C HIS A 41 -6.39 4.73 -3.54
N SER A 42 -6.19 3.74 -4.41
CA SER A 42 -6.34 3.92 -5.86
C SER A 42 -7.76 4.37 -6.22
N ASN A 43 -8.79 3.79 -5.58
CA ASN A 43 -10.17 4.23 -5.78
C ASN A 43 -10.38 5.69 -5.35
N ALA A 44 -9.78 6.10 -4.24
CA ALA A 44 -9.84 7.49 -3.77
C ALA A 44 -9.15 8.45 -4.75
N LEU A 45 -8.15 7.96 -5.50
CA LEU A 45 -7.48 8.72 -6.55
C LEU A 45 -8.24 8.71 -7.89
N GLY A 46 -9.40 8.06 -7.96
CA GLY A 46 -10.22 7.98 -9.15
C GLY A 46 -9.97 6.77 -10.04
N LEU A 47 -9.23 5.77 -9.56
CA LEU A 47 -8.91 4.55 -10.32
C LEU A 47 -9.64 3.34 -9.75
N SER A 48 -10.35 2.61 -10.59
CA SER A 48 -11.05 1.38 -10.22
C SER A 48 -10.55 0.18 -11.01
N ILE A 49 -10.87 -1.03 -10.52
CA ILE A 49 -10.56 -2.28 -11.24
C ILE A 49 -11.22 -2.28 -12.62
N GLU A 50 -12.45 -1.78 -12.73
CA GLU A 50 -13.20 -1.71 -13.99
C GLU A 50 -12.47 -0.82 -15.00
N GLN A 51 -11.91 0.31 -14.56
CA GLN A 51 -11.12 1.18 -15.41
C GLN A 51 -9.82 0.50 -15.87
N TYR A 52 -9.16 -0.22 -14.98
CA TYR A 52 -7.98 -1.02 -15.31
C TYR A 52 -8.30 -2.02 -16.42
N GLN A 53 -9.40 -2.76 -16.25
CA GLN A 53 -9.85 -3.76 -17.22
C GLN A 53 -10.22 -3.13 -18.56
N ALA A 54 -10.92 -1.97 -18.54
CA ALA A 54 -11.38 -1.28 -19.74
C ALA A 54 -10.23 -0.82 -20.64
N ILE A 55 -9.10 -0.44 -20.06
CA ILE A 55 -7.92 0.03 -20.83
C ILE A 55 -6.84 -1.04 -20.96
N ASP A 56 -7.09 -2.27 -20.50
CA ASP A 56 -6.16 -3.39 -20.55
C ASP A 56 -4.80 -3.05 -19.91
N ARG A 57 -4.83 -2.42 -18.76
CA ARG A 57 -3.61 -2.07 -17.99
C ARG A 57 -3.80 -2.43 -16.53
N GLY A 58 -2.71 -2.82 -15.90
CA GLY A 58 -2.67 -3.10 -14.48
C GLY A 58 -1.31 -2.78 -13.89
N MET A 59 -1.26 -2.61 -12.58
CA MET A 59 -0.01 -2.47 -11.83
C MET A 59 0.24 -3.81 -11.14
N ALA A 60 1.12 -4.61 -11.73
CA ALA A 60 1.49 -5.92 -11.19
C ALA A 60 2.59 -5.78 -10.14
N ILE A 61 2.52 -6.61 -9.12
CA ILE A 61 3.56 -6.64 -8.08
C ILE A 61 4.82 -7.28 -8.65
N ARG A 62 5.94 -6.59 -8.51
CA ARG A 62 7.26 -7.09 -8.88
C ARG A 62 8.05 -7.56 -7.65
N THR A 63 8.01 -6.80 -6.58
CA THR A 63 8.67 -7.17 -5.32
C THR A 63 7.83 -6.77 -4.12
N HIS A 64 7.88 -7.59 -3.07
CA HIS A 64 7.35 -7.30 -1.73
C HIS A 64 8.48 -7.47 -0.73
N ALA A 65 8.70 -6.46 0.11
CA ALA A 65 9.52 -6.59 1.31
C ALA A 65 8.60 -6.40 2.52
N LEU A 66 8.40 -7.47 3.29
CA LEU A 66 7.46 -7.50 4.42
C LEU A 66 8.23 -7.64 5.73
N GLN A 67 7.82 -6.87 6.75
CA GLN A 67 8.41 -6.94 8.09
C GLN A 67 7.30 -7.09 9.13
N TYR A 68 7.32 -8.20 9.86
CA TYR A 68 6.39 -8.52 10.95
C TYR A 68 7.07 -8.17 12.27
N HIS A 69 6.71 -7.03 12.87
CA HIS A 69 7.38 -6.53 14.08
C HIS A 69 6.79 -7.13 15.34
N GLN A 70 5.45 -7.24 15.41
CA GLN A 70 4.74 -7.83 16.54
C GLN A 70 3.48 -8.54 16.06
N PRO A 71 3.07 -9.63 16.73
CA PRO A 71 1.84 -10.34 16.36
C PRO A 71 0.61 -9.49 16.67
N LEU A 72 -0.43 -9.66 15.87
CA LEU A 72 -1.76 -9.13 16.13
C LEU A 72 -2.65 -10.23 16.70
N HIS A 73 -3.57 -9.84 17.58
CA HIS A 73 -4.49 -10.72 18.28
C HIS A 73 -5.94 -10.34 18.02
N LEU A 74 -6.84 -11.28 18.31
CA LEU A 74 -8.28 -11.06 18.23
C LEU A 74 -8.67 -9.79 18.99
N GLY A 75 -9.52 -8.96 18.38
CA GLY A 75 -10.07 -7.76 19.00
C GLY A 75 -9.23 -6.51 18.81
N GLU A 76 -8.02 -6.60 18.28
CA GLU A 76 -7.23 -5.41 18.02
C GLU A 76 -7.81 -4.57 16.87
N GLN A 77 -7.67 -3.26 17.00
CA GLN A 77 -7.99 -2.28 15.95
C GLN A 77 -6.72 -1.78 15.31
N VAL A 78 -6.64 -1.90 14.00
CA VAL A 78 -5.42 -1.59 13.23
C VAL A 78 -5.70 -0.48 12.23
N HIS A 79 -4.82 0.52 12.23
CA HIS A 79 -4.79 1.57 11.22
C HIS A 79 -3.77 1.17 10.16
N CYS A 80 -4.24 0.96 8.93
CA CYS A 80 -3.40 0.56 7.81
C CYS A 80 -3.11 1.77 6.95
N ALA A 81 -1.87 2.21 6.94
CA ALA A 81 -1.43 3.37 6.19
C ALA A 81 -0.69 2.96 4.91
N THR A 82 -0.88 3.73 3.84
CA THR A 82 -0.10 3.59 2.63
C THR A 82 0.27 4.94 2.04
N TRP A 83 1.41 4.95 1.37
CA TRP A 83 1.95 6.07 0.61
C TRP A 83 2.44 5.58 -0.74
N ILE A 84 2.34 6.40 -1.75
CA ILE A 84 3.11 6.23 -2.97
C ILE A 84 4.39 7.04 -2.76
N THR A 85 5.53 6.37 -2.73
CA THR A 85 6.82 7.00 -2.45
C THR A 85 7.64 7.27 -3.70
N GLN A 86 7.39 6.49 -4.76
CA GLN A 86 8.04 6.68 -6.06
C GLN A 86 7.07 6.33 -7.18
N CYS A 87 7.14 7.09 -8.26
CA CYS A 87 6.46 6.80 -9.52
C CYS A 87 7.25 7.46 -10.63
N ASP A 88 7.75 6.69 -11.59
CA ASP A 88 8.55 7.24 -12.69
C ASP A 88 7.69 7.84 -13.81
N GLY A 89 6.37 7.67 -13.75
CA GLY A 89 5.44 8.11 -14.79
C GLY A 89 5.54 7.31 -16.09
N LYS A 90 6.37 6.27 -16.10
CA LYS A 90 6.58 5.41 -17.28
C LYS A 90 6.01 4.02 -17.05
N ALA A 91 6.53 3.28 -16.09
CA ALA A 91 6.13 1.89 -15.88
C ALA A 91 6.17 1.45 -14.42
N THR A 92 6.83 2.16 -13.51
CA THR A 92 7.07 1.69 -12.15
C THR A 92 6.46 2.59 -11.09
N LEU A 93 6.05 1.98 -9.97
CA LEU A 93 5.47 2.65 -8.82
C LEU A 93 5.88 1.90 -7.57
N THR A 94 6.23 2.63 -6.51
CA THR A 94 6.57 2.06 -5.21
C THR A 94 5.59 2.57 -4.16
N ARG A 95 5.03 1.64 -3.37
CA ARG A 95 4.22 1.95 -2.19
C ARG A 95 4.92 1.52 -0.93
N GLN A 96 4.74 2.29 0.13
CA GLN A 96 5.03 1.87 1.49
C GLN A 96 3.75 1.67 2.26
N PHE A 97 3.78 0.73 3.21
CA PHE A 97 2.68 0.42 4.10
C PHE A 97 3.18 0.34 5.53
N GLU A 98 2.35 0.81 6.45
CA GLU A 98 2.54 0.60 7.88
C GLU A 98 1.21 0.26 8.53
N MET A 99 1.23 -0.65 9.49
CA MET A 99 0.07 -0.99 10.30
C MET A 99 0.36 -0.62 11.75
N TYR A 100 -0.52 0.19 12.32
CA TYR A 100 -0.45 0.64 13.71
C TYR A 100 -1.57 0.00 14.51
N SER A 101 -1.23 -0.65 15.63
CA SER A 101 -2.20 -1.22 16.55
C SER A 101 -2.56 -0.21 17.64
N GLU A 102 -3.85 0.07 17.83
CA GLU A 102 -4.29 0.94 18.92
C GLU A 102 -3.95 0.35 20.28
N GLN A 103 -4.15 -0.95 20.46
CA GLN A 103 -3.95 -1.63 21.75
C GLN A 103 -2.46 -1.73 22.12
N LYS A 104 -1.59 -1.89 21.13
CA LYS A 104 -0.14 -1.97 21.34
C LYS A 104 0.55 -0.59 21.25
N SER A 105 -0.14 0.42 20.73
CA SER A 105 0.37 1.79 20.54
C SER A 105 1.70 1.83 19.78
N THR A 106 1.84 0.99 18.76
CA THR A 106 3.06 0.90 17.95
C THR A 106 2.77 0.33 16.57
N ILE A 107 3.75 0.51 15.67
CA ILE A 107 3.74 -0.12 14.35
C ILE A 107 4.06 -1.60 14.53
N VAL A 108 3.15 -2.46 14.06
CA VAL A 108 3.25 -3.92 14.17
C VAL A 108 3.71 -4.58 12.89
N PHE A 109 3.58 -3.89 11.76
CA PHE A 109 3.90 -4.41 10.44
C PHE A 109 4.28 -3.27 9.51
N SER A 110 5.23 -3.51 8.63
CA SER A 110 5.58 -2.57 7.56
C SER A 110 5.91 -3.33 6.28
N ALA A 111 5.73 -2.66 5.15
CA ALA A 111 6.02 -3.27 3.85
C ALA A 111 6.42 -2.20 2.82
N THR A 112 7.22 -2.63 1.87
CA THR A 112 7.52 -1.87 0.66
C THR A 112 7.19 -2.75 -0.54
N THR A 113 6.40 -2.23 -1.48
CA THR A 113 5.97 -2.97 -2.66
C THR A 113 6.31 -2.18 -3.91
N GLU A 114 7.00 -2.83 -4.84
CA GLU A 114 7.26 -2.30 -6.17
C GLU A 114 6.29 -2.91 -7.16
N PHE A 115 5.68 -2.05 -7.98
CA PHE A 115 4.75 -2.41 -9.03
C PHE A 115 5.34 -2.07 -10.39
N VAL A 116 4.92 -2.82 -11.41
CA VAL A 116 5.23 -2.54 -12.81
C VAL A 116 3.94 -2.55 -13.61
N CYS A 117 3.79 -1.58 -14.51
CA CYS A 117 2.63 -1.49 -15.39
C CYS A 117 2.71 -2.57 -16.46
N ILE A 118 1.61 -3.31 -16.65
CA ILE A 118 1.50 -4.38 -17.62
C ILE A 118 0.22 -4.24 -18.45
N ALA A 119 0.21 -4.88 -19.61
CA ALA A 119 -1.04 -5.19 -20.29
C ALA A 119 -1.66 -6.41 -19.61
N LEU A 120 -2.91 -6.30 -19.18
CA LEU A 120 -3.59 -7.42 -18.50
C LEU A 120 -3.77 -8.64 -19.42
N SER A 121 -4.00 -8.40 -20.71
CA SER A 121 -4.20 -9.47 -21.69
C SER A 121 -2.96 -10.33 -21.93
N SER A 122 -1.75 -9.76 -21.82
CA SER A 122 -0.50 -10.45 -22.16
C SER A 122 0.46 -10.61 -21.00
N GLY A 123 0.29 -9.84 -19.92
CA GLY A 123 1.25 -9.77 -18.82
C GLY A 123 2.56 -9.04 -19.16
N LYS A 124 2.68 -8.48 -20.36
CA LYS A 124 3.89 -7.79 -20.80
C LYS A 124 3.95 -6.39 -20.22
N ILE A 125 5.18 -5.94 -19.90
CA ILE A 125 5.41 -4.58 -19.41
C ILE A 125 4.98 -3.58 -20.49
N ARG A 126 4.24 -2.55 -20.06
CA ARG A 126 3.73 -1.47 -20.91
C ARG A 126 3.89 -0.14 -20.17
N ARG A 127 3.92 0.94 -20.95
CA ARG A 127 3.92 2.29 -20.35
C ARG A 127 2.58 2.55 -19.66
N MET A 128 2.64 3.29 -18.57
CA MET A 128 1.44 3.78 -17.89
C MET A 128 0.63 4.64 -18.85
N PRO A 129 -0.68 4.41 -18.96
CA PRO A 129 -1.57 5.32 -19.67
C PRO A 129 -1.69 6.66 -18.93
N GLU A 130 -2.13 7.68 -19.63
CA GLU A 130 -2.34 9.01 -19.07
C GLU A 130 -3.21 8.98 -17.82
N LEU A 131 -4.26 8.16 -17.81
CA LEU A 131 -5.15 7.97 -16.66
C LEU A 131 -4.38 7.59 -15.39
N PHE A 132 -3.41 6.68 -15.49
CA PHE A 132 -2.59 6.26 -14.35
C PHE A 132 -1.62 7.36 -13.93
N ARG A 133 -0.96 7.99 -14.89
CA ARG A 133 -0.03 9.09 -14.60
C ARG A 133 -0.72 10.24 -13.90
N ASP A 134 -1.90 10.64 -14.38
CA ASP A 134 -2.65 11.77 -13.82
C ASP A 134 -3.12 11.49 -12.38
N ALA A 135 -3.37 10.23 -12.04
CA ALA A 135 -3.76 9.83 -10.69
C ALA A 135 -2.56 9.62 -9.76
N TYR A 136 -1.53 8.91 -10.21
CA TYR A 136 -0.45 8.46 -9.33
C TYR A 136 0.68 9.47 -9.15
N LEU A 137 1.08 10.20 -10.20
CA LEU A 137 2.17 11.18 -10.08
C LEU A 137 1.88 12.27 -9.04
N PRO A 138 0.69 12.90 -9.03
CA PRO A 138 0.39 13.91 -8.00
C PRO A 138 0.30 13.33 -6.59
N ALA A 139 0.06 12.02 -6.46
CA ALA A 139 -0.09 11.35 -5.16
C ALA A 139 1.26 10.94 -4.56
N VAL A 140 2.36 11.06 -5.28
CA VAL A 140 3.69 10.75 -4.75
C VAL A 140 4.00 11.67 -3.58
N LEU A 141 4.40 11.06 -2.45
CA LEU A 141 4.80 11.81 -1.27
C LEU A 141 5.99 12.70 -1.63
N ALA A 142 5.84 13.99 -1.40
CA ALA A 142 6.93 14.93 -1.64
C ALA A 142 8.14 14.57 -0.76
N PRO A 143 9.38 14.55 -1.32
CA PRO A 143 10.56 14.32 -0.49
C PRO A 143 10.63 15.40 0.57
N GLU A 144 11.00 15.01 1.80
CA GLU A 144 11.28 15.99 2.85
C GLU A 144 12.36 16.95 2.34
N GLN A 145 12.06 18.24 2.34
CA GLN A 145 13.09 19.21 2.10
C GLN A 145 14.10 19.10 3.25
N PRO A 146 15.39 18.94 2.95
CA PRO A 146 16.38 18.97 4.00
C PRO A 146 16.20 20.27 4.77
N SER A 147 16.09 20.18 6.09
CA SER A 147 16.04 21.36 6.94
C SER A 147 17.24 22.21 6.59
N VAL A 148 16.99 23.37 6.01
CA VAL A 148 18.06 24.35 5.80
C VAL A 148 18.49 24.77 7.19
N ALA A 149 19.69 24.32 7.60
CA ALA A 149 20.28 24.83 8.83
C ALA A 149 20.36 26.36 8.70
N VAL A 150 19.53 27.04 9.47
CA VAL A 150 19.62 28.49 9.59
C VAL A 150 20.97 28.76 10.27
N LYS A 151 21.88 29.25 9.50
CA LYS A 151 23.15 29.74 10.06
C LYS A 151 22.90 31.02 10.85
#